data_65abea4f39c671411d03a59c9896f5b4
#
_entry.id   65abea4f39c671411d03a59c9896f5b4
#
_cell.length_a   1.000
_cell.length_b   1.000
_cell.length_c   1.000
_cell.angle_alpha   90.00
_cell.angle_beta   90.00
_cell.angle_gamma   90.00
#
_symmetry.space_group_name_H-M   'P 1'
#
loop_
_entity.id
_entity.type
_entity.pdbx_description
1 polymer ?
#
loop_
_entity_poly.entity_id
_entity_poly.type
_entity_poly.pdbx_seq_one_letter_code
_entity_poly.pdbx_strand_id
1 'polypeptide(L)'
;LTAVDREIVARTDRLRAAMRARRIDAFFLTRNVDVYYFTGSMQNGIAVVPVEGEPVFWVRRSVTRAEKESAFRTKPLSLRTFERELAEHMPEVFVSGRRPVLAAAFEALSAQLFMRLQEALPSAEWTDGSAVVREVRAVKSAAELAALRQSAAVADEAFREGLKSIREGIAEIDVMAVIEAQMRRRGHFGVMRMRAYNHEIPTGVVAAGESGAEPTYFDGPVAGCGFHPAMPQGASFRAIRRNEPIMVDIGCTVEGYVTDQTRTIVVGELDADLREAYGWAERIMREAEKLLRPGVPWEEPYLAAMALAERAGLSDHFMGFGADRVKFLGHGIGLEVDEWPVLAKGFAQPLEPGMVLTLEPKFVFPGRGAVGIENTYVVTKNGCEKLTLTEDRLVVLPIR
;
A
#
# COMPACT_ATOMS: atom_id res chain seq x y z
N LEU A 1 21.55 -21.58 -3.30
CA LEU A 1 20.55 -20.55 -3.00
C LEU A 1 19.67 -20.32 -4.22
N THR A 2 18.35 -20.39 -4.05
CA THR A 2 17.37 -20.02 -5.07
C THR A 2 17.41 -18.49 -5.33
N ALA A 3 16.68 -18.01 -6.33
CA ALA A 3 16.54 -16.56 -6.54
C ALA A 3 15.83 -15.90 -5.34
N VAL A 4 14.82 -16.59 -4.78
CA VAL A 4 14.08 -16.13 -3.58
C VAL A 4 15.00 -16.05 -2.37
N ASP A 5 15.86 -17.06 -2.15
CA ASP A 5 16.80 -17.03 -1.03
C ASP A 5 17.77 -15.85 -1.12
N ARG A 6 18.26 -15.52 -2.33
CA ARG A 6 19.14 -14.35 -2.54
C ARG A 6 18.44 -13.02 -2.21
N GLU A 7 17.16 -12.90 -2.58
CA GLU A 7 16.35 -11.73 -2.21
C GLU A 7 16.20 -11.59 -0.69
N ILE A 8 15.89 -12.69 -0.01
CA ILE A 8 15.72 -12.70 1.45
C ILE A 8 17.04 -12.35 2.16
N VAL A 9 18.16 -12.86 1.69
CA VAL A 9 19.49 -12.49 2.22
C VAL A 9 19.72 -10.98 2.06
N ALA A 10 19.51 -10.43 0.87
CA ALA A 10 19.69 -9.00 0.61
C ALA A 10 18.77 -8.12 1.48
N ARG A 11 17.51 -8.54 1.70
CA ARG A 11 16.57 -7.86 2.59
C ARG A 11 17.03 -7.90 4.03
N THR A 12 17.50 -9.06 4.49
CA THR A 12 18.03 -9.27 5.84
C THR A 12 19.27 -8.41 6.09
N ASP A 13 20.17 -8.29 5.11
CA ASP A 13 21.38 -7.46 5.21
C ASP A 13 21.03 -5.97 5.30
N ARG A 14 20.02 -5.49 4.55
CA ARG A 14 19.50 -4.12 4.69
C ARG A 14 18.89 -3.88 6.08
N LEU A 15 18.12 -4.85 6.60
CA LEU A 15 17.57 -4.77 7.96
C LEU A 15 18.69 -4.65 8.99
N ARG A 16 19.71 -5.51 8.90
CA ARG A 16 20.88 -5.48 9.79
C ARG A 16 21.64 -4.16 9.73
N ALA A 17 21.83 -3.60 8.55
CA ALA A 17 22.47 -2.29 8.38
C ALA A 17 21.67 -1.19 9.11
N ALA A 18 20.34 -1.19 8.97
CA ALA A 18 19.47 -0.24 9.66
C ALA A 18 19.44 -0.46 11.20
N MET A 19 19.52 -1.72 11.64
CA MET A 19 19.64 -2.09 13.07
C MET A 19 20.95 -1.59 13.66
N ARG A 20 22.09 -1.78 12.97
CA ARG A 20 23.40 -1.30 13.45
C ARG A 20 23.40 0.22 13.64
N ALA A 21 22.84 0.96 12.69
CA ALA A 21 22.72 2.42 12.75
C ALA A 21 21.93 2.90 13.99
N ARG A 22 21.01 2.06 14.50
CA ARG A 22 20.13 2.35 15.64
C ARG A 22 20.51 1.61 16.93
N ARG A 23 21.61 0.85 16.92
CA ARG A 23 22.08 0.04 18.05
C ARG A 23 21.04 -0.99 18.52
N ILE A 24 20.33 -1.60 17.60
CA ILE A 24 19.38 -2.69 17.83
C ILE A 24 20.14 -4.02 17.73
N ASP A 25 20.02 -4.87 18.75
CA ASP A 25 20.70 -6.17 18.79
C ASP A 25 19.92 -7.28 18.06
N ALA A 26 18.58 -7.26 18.14
CA ALA A 26 17.75 -8.18 17.37
C ALA A 26 16.39 -7.54 17.01
N PHE A 27 15.83 -7.96 15.86
CA PHE A 27 14.53 -7.51 15.36
C PHE A 27 13.52 -8.64 15.38
N PHE A 28 12.35 -8.41 15.98
CA PHE A 28 11.23 -9.35 16.10
C PHE A 28 10.16 -9.03 15.05
N LEU A 29 10.08 -9.86 14.03
CA LEU A 29 9.09 -9.77 12.97
C LEU A 29 7.86 -10.59 13.41
N THR A 30 6.75 -9.92 13.64
CA THR A 30 5.51 -10.54 14.17
C THR A 30 4.32 -10.38 13.23
N ARG A 31 4.34 -9.36 12.34
CA ARG A 31 3.32 -9.12 11.35
C ARG A 31 3.49 -10.06 10.16
N ASN A 32 2.42 -10.72 9.72
CA ASN A 32 2.45 -11.72 8.64
C ASN A 32 3.15 -11.22 7.37
N VAL A 33 2.90 -9.98 6.96
CA VAL A 33 3.52 -9.40 5.75
C VAL A 33 5.03 -9.21 5.95
N ASP A 34 5.46 -8.75 7.12
CA ASP A 34 6.88 -8.57 7.42
C ASP A 34 7.58 -9.93 7.56
N VAL A 35 6.92 -10.91 8.22
CA VAL A 35 7.41 -12.29 8.27
C VAL A 35 7.60 -12.85 6.87
N TYR A 36 6.59 -12.72 5.99
CA TYR A 36 6.70 -13.15 4.59
C TYR A 36 7.85 -12.46 3.86
N TYR A 37 7.97 -11.14 4.00
CA TYR A 37 9.01 -10.36 3.32
C TYR A 37 10.42 -10.84 3.63
N PHE A 38 10.69 -11.20 4.90
CA PHE A 38 12.02 -11.64 5.34
C PHE A 38 12.23 -13.15 5.35
N THR A 39 11.17 -13.97 5.35
CA THR A 39 11.32 -15.43 5.42
C THR A 39 10.88 -16.17 4.17
N GLY A 40 10.00 -15.58 3.36
CA GLY A 40 9.30 -16.25 2.25
C GLY A 40 8.03 -17.00 2.69
N SER A 41 7.75 -17.09 3.98
CA SER A 41 6.57 -17.80 4.51
C SER A 41 5.64 -16.87 5.28
N MET A 42 4.32 -17.00 5.08
CA MET A 42 3.30 -16.23 5.82
C MET A 42 2.69 -17.03 6.98
N GLN A 43 3.38 -18.09 7.45
CA GLN A 43 2.87 -18.83 8.58
C GLN A 43 2.93 -18.01 9.88
N ASN A 44 1.97 -18.25 10.79
CA ASN A 44 1.89 -17.48 12.03
C ASN A 44 3.04 -17.85 12.99
N GLY A 45 3.76 -16.82 13.45
CA GLY A 45 4.90 -17.01 14.34
C GLY A 45 5.67 -15.72 14.59
N ILE A 46 6.89 -15.87 15.06
CA ILE A 46 7.85 -14.78 15.33
C ILE A 46 9.16 -15.12 14.61
N ALA A 47 9.54 -14.32 13.63
CA ALA A 47 10.87 -14.44 13.05
C ALA A 47 11.79 -13.43 13.74
N VAL A 48 12.95 -13.88 14.21
CA VAL A 48 13.93 -13.03 14.88
C VAL A 48 15.19 -12.94 14.04
N VAL A 49 15.58 -11.72 13.73
CA VAL A 49 16.79 -11.41 12.99
C VAL A 49 17.77 -10.78 13.95
N PRO A 50 18.87 -11.47 14.34
CA PRO A 50 19.93 -10.87 15.11
C PRO A 50 20.78 -9.93 14.23
N VAL A 51 21.41 -8.93 14.83
CA VAL A 51 22.34 -8.03 14.12
C VAL A 51 23.53 -8.79 13.54
N GLU A 52 23.97 -9.83 14.23
CA GLU A 52 24.96 -10.82 13.79
C GLU A 52 24.40 -12.23 14.06
N GLY A 53 24.86 -13.24 13.32
CA GLY A 53 24.41 -14.64 13.47
C GLY A 53 23.24 -15.01 12.57
N GLU A 54 22.69 -16.22 12.74
CA GLU A 54 21.67 -16.78 11.87
C GLU A 54 20.26 -16.40 12.35
N PRO A 55 19.38 -15.90 11.44
CA PRO A 55 18.00 -15.64 11.80
C PRO A 55 17.20 -16.93 11.95
N VAL A 56 16.20 -16.92 12.82
CA VAL A 56 15.35 -18.08 13.10
C VAL A 56 13.88 -17.66 13.10
N PHE A 57 13.02 -18.53 12.56
CA PHE A 57 11.58 -18.36 12.52
C PHE A 57 10.88 -19.36 13.45
N TRP A 58 10.38 -18.87 14.60
CA TRP A 58 9.56 -19.65 15.53
C TRP A 58 8.09 -19.63 15.07
N VAL A 59 7.59 -20.78 14.71
CA VAL A 59 6.29 -20.97 14.07
C VAL A 59 5.27 -21.51 15.06
N ARG A 60 4.13 -20.84 15.16
CA ARG A 60 3.05 -21.24 16.08
C ARG A 60 2.26 -22.44 15.56
N ARG A 61 2.02 -22.49 14.25
CA ARG A 61 1.26 -23.56 13.57
C ARG A 61 1.85 -23.85 12.20
N SER A 62 1.65 -25.07 11.71
CA SER A 62 2.10 -25.49 10.38
C SER A 62 3.61 -25.37 10.19
N VAL A 63 4.37 -25.85 11.18
CA VAL A 63 5.85 -25.85 11.14
C VAL A 63 6.36 -26.51 9.86
N THR A 64 5.84 -27.69 9.50
CA THR A 64 6.24 -28.43 8.30
C THR A 64 5.98 -27.67 6.99
N ARG A 65 4.99 -26.78 6.97
CA ARG A 65 4.76 -25.89 5.83
C ARG A 65 5.77 -24.75 5.81
N ALA A 66 6.01 -24.13 6.96
CA ALA A 66 7.01 -23.09 7.08
C ALA A 66 8.42 -23.58 6.71
N GLU A 67 8.78 -24.83 7.06
CA GLU A 67 10.05 -25.47 6.66
C GLU A 67 10.24 -25.58 5.15
N LYS A 68 9.16 -25.72 4.41
CA LYS A 68 9.20 -25.79 2.93
C LYS A 68 9.25 -24.43 2.25
N GLU A 69 8.73 -23.40 2.92
CA GLU A 69 8.56 -22.05 2.37
C GLU A 69 9.67 -21.08 2.80
N SER A 70 10.16 -21.24 4.05
CA SER A 70 11.04 -20.25 4.69
C SER A 70 12.51 -20.45 4.34
N ALA A 71 13.19 -19.38 3.98
CA ALA A 71 14.65 -19.35 3.91
C ALA A 71 15.33 -19.33 5.28
N PHE A 72 14.59 -18.99 6.36
CA PHE A 72 15.11 -19.06 7.72
C PHE A 72 14.89 -20.46 8.29
N ARG A 73 15.80 -20.88 9.17
CA ARG A 73 15.60 -22.06 9.99
C ARG A 73 14.33 -21.92 10.81
N THR A 74 13.47 -22.94 10.80
CA THR A 74 12.20 -22.94 11.52
C THR A 74 12.23 -23.76 12.79
N LYS A 75 11.43 -23.34 13.77
CA LYS A 75 11.23 -24.04 15.06
C LYS A 75 9.79 -23.88 15.54
N PRO A 76 9.25 -24.81 16.33
CA PRO A 76 7.98 -24.61 17.03
C PRO A 76 8.08 -23.44 18.02
N LEU A 77 7.08 -22.54 18.05
CA LEU A 77 7.04 -21.43 18.99
C LEU A 77 6.50 -21.87 20.35
N SER A 78 7.27 -21.64 21.40
CA SER A 78 6.85 -21.73 22.80
C SER A 78 7.40 -20.54 23.60
N LEU A 79 6.53 -19.62 24.03
CA LEU A 79 6.96 -18.47 24.84
C LEU A 79 7.52 -18.88 26.21
N ARG A 80 7.19 -20.10 26.72
CA ARG A 80 7.72 -20.59 27.99
C ARG A 80 9.21 -20.94 27.94
N THR A 81 9.71 -21.29 26.75
CA THR A 81 11.11 -21.70 26.54
C THR A 81 11.87 -20.67 25.69
N PHE A 82 11.20 -19.56 25.33
CA PHE A 82 11.66 -18.66 24.28
C PHE A 82 12.99 -17.99 24.61
N GLU A 83 13.16 -17.45 25.85
CA GLU A 83 14.41 -16.83 26.27
C GLU A 83 15.59 -17.80 26.19
N ARG A 84 15.41 -19.03 26.69
CA ARG A 84 16.44 -20.07 26.60
C ARG A 84 16.79 -20.40 25.16
N GLU A 85 15.77 -20.60 24.31
CA GLU A 85 16.00 -20.93 22.90
C GLU A 85 16.69 -19.78 22.15
N LEU A 86 16.34 -18.52 22.43
CA LEU A 86 17.04 -17.36 21.89
C LEU A 86 18.50 -17.33 22.33
N ALA A 87 18.79 -17.57 23.61
CA ALA A 87 20.16 -17.64 24.13
C ALA A 87 20.98 -18.78 23.50
N GLU A 88 20.36 -19.93 23.23
CA GLU A 88 20.99 -21.05 22.52
C GLU A 88 21.30 -20.76 21.05
N HIS A 89 20.43 -20.01 20.36
CA HIS A 89 20.56 -19.75 18.91
C HIS A 89 21.22 -18.41 18.57
N MET A 90 21.20 -17.47 19.50
CA MET A 90 21.71 -16.10 19.34
C MET A 90 22.52 -15.70 20.57
N PRO A 91 23.57 -16.49 20.92
CA PRO A 91 24.35 -16.23 22.12
C PRO A 91 25.04 -14.87 22.09
N GLU A 92 25.33 -14.31 20.92
CA GLU A 92 25.91 -12.98 20.73
C GLU A 92 24.97 -11.85 21.15
N VAL A 93 23.65 -12.08 21.11
CA VAL A 93 22.61 -11.12 21.53
C VAL A 93 22.30 -11.27 23.01
N PHE A 94 22.12 -12.51 23.47
CA PHE A 94 21.69 -12.85 24.83
C PHE A 94 22.86 -13.21 25.72
N VAL A 95 23.88 -12.35 25.82
CA VAL A 95 25.05 -12.52 26.68
C VAL A 95 24.67 -12.29 28.14
N SER A 96 25.11 -13.18 29.00
CA SER A 96 24.88 -13.05 30.44
C SER A 96 25.40 -11.70 31.01
N GLY A 97 24.54 -11.02 31.74
CA GLY A 97 24.84 -9.71 32.34
C GLY A 97 24.66 -8.51 31.38
N ARG A 98 24.32 -8.72 30.13
CA ARG A 98 23.97 -7.67 29.18
C ARG A 98 22.46 -7.59 29.00
N ARG A 99 21.95 -6.38 28.88
CA ARG A 99 20.56 -6.11 28.54
C ARG A 99 20.45 -5.86 27.01
N PRO A 100 19.92 -6.82 26.22
CA PRO A 100 19.82 -6.64 24.77
C PRO A 100 18.75 -5.62 24.39
N VAL A 101 19.02 -4.82 23.36
CA VAL A 101 18.04 -3.91 22.75
C VAL A 101 17.30 -4.66 21.65
N LEU A 102 16.03 -4.95 21.87
CA LEU A 102 15.16 -5.67 20.95
C LEU A 102 14.16 -4.71 20.30
N ALA A 103 13.95 -4.85 18.99
CA ALA A 103 12.99 -4.06 18.27
C ALA A 103 11.85 -4.91 17.68
N ALA A 104 10.67 -4.31 17.59
CA ALA A 104 9.53 -4.81 16.83
C ALA A 104 8.77 -3.63 16.23
N ALA A 105 7.97 -3.87 15.18
CA ALA A 105 7.11 -2.83 14.61
C ALA A 105 5.89 -2.60 15.53
N PHE A 106 5.98 -1.65 16.45
CA PHE A 106 4.95 -1.40 17.47
C PHE A 106 3.62 -0.93 16.88
N GLU A 107 3.65 -0.23 15.74
CA GLU A 107 2.44 0.18 15.02
C GLU A 107 1.54 -0.98 14.59
N ALA A 108 2.12 -2.18 14.45
CA ALA A 108 1.43 -3.38 13.98
C ALA A 108 1.48 -4.54 14.98
N LEU A 109 1.99 -4.30 16.19
CA LEU A 109 2.12 -5.27 17.26
C LEU A 109 0.95 -5.10 18.26
N SER A 110 0.16 -6.16 18.50
CA SER A 110 -0.88 -6.06 19.50
C SER A 110 -0.27 -5.90 20.90
N ALA A 111 -0.89 -5.03 21.73
CA ALA A 111 -0.45 -4.83 23.11
C ALA A 111 -0.38 -6.15 23.89
N GLN A 112 -1.34 -7.08 23.68
CA GLN A 112 -1.32 -8.38 24.33
C GLN A 112 -0.07 -9.21 23.97
N LEU A 113 0.33 -9.23 22.68
CA LEU A 113 1.54 -9.94 22.28
C LEU A 113 2.79 -9.26 22.84
N PHE A 114 2.83 -7.93 22.84
CA PHE A 114 3.94 -7.17 23.40
C PHE A 114 4.15 -7.45 24.89
N MET A 115 3.08 -7.41 25.69
CA MET A 115 3.15 -7.76 27.12
C MET A 115 3.69 -9.17 27.35
N ARG A 116 3.24 -10.16 26.56
CA ARG A 116 3.75 -11.54 26.63
C ARG A 116 5.22 -11.66 26.26
N LEU A 117 5.68 -10.86 25.30
CA LEU A 117 7.11 -10.82 24.94
C LEU A 117 7.95 -10.20 26.07
N GLN A 118 7.45 -9.15 26.71
CA GLN A 118 8.11 -8.56 27.89
C GLN A 118 8.17 -9.56 29.06
N GLU A 119 7.12 -10.32 29.31
CA GLU A 119 7.10 -11.37 30.33
C GLU A 119 8.07 -12.52 29.98
N ALA A 120 8.17 -12.90 28.70
CA ALA A 120 9.06 -13.95 28.24
C ALA A 120 10.55 -13.53 28.19
N LEU A 121 10.83 -12.24 28.09
CA LEU A 121 12.17 -11.65 27.91
C LEU A 121 12.34 -10.46 28.87
N PRO A 122 12.31 -10.70 30.19
CA PRO A 122 12.30 -9.63 31.20
C PRO A 122 13.63 -8.85 31.27
N SER A 123 14.72 -9.42 30.81
CA SER A 123 16.03 -8.77 30.76
C SER A 123 16.20 -7.82 29.57
N ALA A 124 15.30 -7.85 28.58
CA ALA A 124 15.45 -7.07 27.36
C ALA A 124 14.97 -5.62 27.51
N GLU A 125 15.57 -4.74 26.72
CA GLU A 125 15.08 -3.40 26.45
C GLU A 125 14.34 -3.40 25.09
N TRP A 126 13.10 -2.90 25.05
CA TRP A 126 12.31 -2.87 23.83
C TRP A 126 12.25 -1.48 23.23
N THR A 127 12.41 -1.40 21.92
CA THR A 127 12.30 -0.16 21.14
C THR A 127 11.39 -0.34 19.93
N ASP A 128 10.76 0.76 19.49
CA ASP A 128 9.94 0.75 18.27
C ASP A 128 10.82 0.66 17.02
N GLY A 129 10.63 -0.40 16.26
CA GLY A 129 11.30 -0.66 14.98
C GLY A 129 10.43 -0.39 13.76
N SER A 130 9.25 0.23 13.90
CA SER A 130 8.30 0.44 12.79
C SER A 130 8.95 1.14 11.59
N ALA A 131 9.69 2.23 11.83
CA ALA A 131 10.40 2.95 10.79
C ALA A 131 11.46 2.09 10.08
N VAL A 132 12.13 1.20 10.80
CA VAL A 132 13.20 0.34 10.23
C VAL A 132 12.65 -0.58 9.14
N VAL A 133 11.52 -1.25 9.41
CA VAL A 133 10.87 -2.14 8.43
C VAL A 133 10.33 -1.35 7.25
N ARG A 134 9.71 -0.20 7.50
CA ARG A 134 9.18 0.68 6.45
C ARG A 134 10.29 1.18 5.51
N GLU A 135 11.43 1.60 6.04
CA GLU A 135 12.60 2.02 5.25
C GLU A 135 13.13 0.89 4.36
N VAL A 136 13.30 -0.31 4.91
CA VAL A 136 13.79 -1.47 4.16
C VAL A 136 12.84 -1.86 3.03
N ARG A 137 11.53 -1.75 3.24
CA ARG A 137 10.49 -2.08 2.26
C ARG A 137 10.24 -0.97 1.24
N ALA A 138 10.58 0.28 1.55
CA ALA A 138 10.33 1.43 0.67
C ALA A 138 11.05 1.28 -0.69
N VAL A 139 12.30 0.79 -0.69
CA VAL A 139 13.11 0.60 -1.89
C VAL A 139 12.95 -0.83 -2.42
N LYS A 140 12.33 -0.97 -3.58
CA LYS A 140 12.00 -2.25 -4.20
C LYS A 140 13.17 -2.81 -5.02
N SER A 141 13.34 -4.11 -4.95
CA SER A 141 14.29 -4.86 -5.78
C SER A 141 13.78 -5.04 -7.22
N ALA A 142 14.62 -5.53 -8.10
CA ALA A 142 14.23 -5.85 -9.47
C ALA A 142 13.12 -6.92 -9.53
N ALA A 143 13.14 -7.91 -8.63
CA ALA A 143 12.12 -8.95 -8.55
C ALA A 143 10.77 -8.38 -8.07
N GLU A 144 10.79 -7.50 -7.07
CA GLU A 144 9.61 -6.79 -6.57
C GLU A 144 8.99 -5.89 -7.66
N LEU A 145 9.82 -5.17 -8.42
CA LEU A 145 9.37 -4.36 -9.54
C LEU A 145 8.75 -5.21 -10.68
N ALA A 146 9.27 -6.42 -10.91
CA ALA A 146 8.69 -7.34 -11.90
C ALA A 146 7.28 -7.78 -11.48
N ALA A 147 7.07 -8.11 -10.20
CA ALA A 147 5.76 -8.45 -9.66
C ALA A 147 4.77 -7.26 -9.74
N LEU A 148 5.22 -6.05 -9.43
CA LEU A 148 4.43 -4.82 -9.56
C LEU A 148 4.00 -4.57 -11.02
N ARG A 149 4.90 -4.75 -12.00
CA ARG A 149 4.56 -4.63 -13.42
C ARG A 149 3.53 -5.67 -13.85
N GLN A 150 3.61 -6.89 -13.33
CA GLN A 150 2.61 -7.93 -13.60
C GLN A 150 1.25 -7.54 -13.01
N SER A 151 1.20 -7.01 -11.79
CA SER A 151 -0.03 -6.51 -11.17
C SER A 151 -0.64 -5.37 -11.99
N ALA A 152 0.16 -4.44 -12.47
CA ALA A 152 -0.30 -3.34 -13.33
C ALA A 152 -0.88 -3.84 -14.66
N ALA A 153 -0.28 -4.86 -15.28
CA ALA A 153 -0.79 -5.45 -16.51
C ALA A 153 -2.16 -6.13 -16.29
N VAL A 154 -2.30 -6.85 -15.18
CA VAL A 154 -3.58 -7.49 -14.82
C VAL A 154 -4.67 -6.46 -14.51
N ALA A 155 -4.32 -5.36 -13.80
CA ALA A 155 -5.24 -4.27 -13.52
C ALA A 155 -5.73 -3.59 -14.80
N ASP A 156 -4.83 -3.31 -15.75
CA ASP A 156 -5.17 -2.69 -17.04
C ASP A 156 -6.11 -3.57 -17.88
N GLU A 157 -5.84 -4.86 -17.99
CA GLU A 157 -6.74 -5.78 -18.69
C GLU A 157 -8.12 -5.86 -18.01
N ALA A 158 -8.17 -5.93 -16.69
CA ALA A 158 -9.42 -5.98 -15.94
C ALA A 158 -10.21 -4.68 -16.09
N PHE A 159 -9.54 -3.53 -16.06
CA PHE A 159 -10.16 -2.23 -16.31
C PHE A 159 -10.79 -2.17 -17.70
N ARG A 160 -10.08 -2.62 -18.74
CA ARG A 160 -10.62 -2.66 -20.13
C ARG A 160 -11.87 -3.54 -20.25
N GLU A 161 -11.91 -4.66 -19.54
CA GLU A 161 -13.11 -5.51 -19.51
C GLU A 161 -14.25 -4.84 -18.74
N GLY A 162 -13.96 -4.18 -17.61
CA GLY A 162 -14.92 -3.39 -16.85
C GLY A 162 -15.55 -2.27 -17.69
N LEU A 163 -14.76 -1.54 -18.49
CA LEU A 163 -15.25 -0.49 -19.38
C LEU A 163 -16.33 -0.98 -20.36
N LYS A 164 -16.25 -2.22 -20.84
CA LYS A 164 -17.24 -2.79 -21.76
C LYS A 164 -18.61 -3.00 -21.10
N SER A 165 -18.63 -3.13 -19.77
CA SER A 165 -19.88 -3.31 -19.01
C SER A 165 -20.56 -2.01 -18.65
N ILE A 166 -19.83 -0.89 -18.59
CA ILE A 166 -20.33 0.42 -18.18
C ILE A 166 -21.36 0.94 -19.20
N ARG A 167 -22.57 1.21 -18.71
CA ARG A 167 -23.67 1.83 -19.42
C ARG A 167 -24.67 2.43 -18.44
N GLU A 168 -25.57 3.28 -18.93
CA GLU A 168 -26.67 3.75 -18.10
C GLU A 168 -27.49 2.58 -17.52
N GLY A 169 -27.87 2.68 -16.25
CA GLY A 169 -28.73 1.72 -15.56
C GLY A 169 -28.02 0.51 -14.97
N ILE A 170 -26.74 0.27 -15.28
CA ILE A 170 -25.99 -0.79 -14.59
C ILE A 170 -25.65 -0.34 -13.17
N ALA A 171 -25.66 -1.26 -12.21
CA ALA A 171 -25.22 -0.96 -10.85
C ALA A 171 -23.69 -0.87 -10.76
N GLU A 172 -23.17 0.00 -9.88
CA GLU A 172 -21.75 0.14 -9.61
C GLU A 172 -21.11 -1.21 -9.27
N ILE A 173 -21.78 -2.00 -8.41
CA ILE A 173 -21.29 -3.32 -7.97
C ILE A 173 -21.20 -4.33 -9.11
N ASP A 174 -22.08 -4.26 -10.13
CA ASP A 174 -22.03 -5.16 -11.27
C ASP A 174 -20.79 -4.87 -12.14
N VAL A 175 -20.40 -3.60 -12.28
CA VAL A 175 -19.16 -3.22 -12.97
C VAL A 175 -17.96 -3.72 -12.18
N MET A 176 -17.94 -3.51 -10.86
CA MET A 176 -16.85 -3.98 -9.99
C MET A 176 -16.72 -5.50 -10.03
N ALA A 177 -17.84 -6.24 -10.00
CA ALA A 177 -17.83 -7.70 -10.10
C ALA A 177 -17.18 -8.20 -11.41
N VAL A 178 -17.40 -7.51 -12.54
CA VAL A 178 -16.71 -7.83 -13.80
C VAL A 178 -15.19 -7.63 -13.66
N ILE A 179 -14.77 -6.49 -13.10
CA ILE A 179 -13.35 -6.16 -12.90
C ILE A 179 -12.70 -7.20 -11.99
N GLU A 180 -13.28 -7.47 -10.83
CA GLU A 180 -12.77 -8.45 -9.87
C GLU A 180 -12.66 -9.85 -10.47
N ALA A 181 -13.69 -10.31 -11.20
CA ALA A 181 -13.66 -11.61 -11.85
C ALA A 181 -12.50 -11.72 -12.86
N GLN A 182 -12.21 -10.65 -13.61
CA GLN A 182 -11.07 -10.64 -14.54
C GLN A 182 -9.73 -10.64 -13.81
N MET A 183 -9.57 -9.85 -12.76
CA MET A 183 -8.36 -9.85 -11.93
C MET A 183 -8.12 -11.23 -11.30
N ARG A 184 -9.16 -11.85 -10.72
CA ARG A 184 -9.07 -13.18 -10.09
C ARG A 184 -8.63 -14.27 -11.06
N ARG A 185 -9.16 -14.29 -12.26
CA ARG A 185 -8.78 -15.25 -13.31
C ARG A 185 -7.31 -15.14 -13.72
N ARG A 186 -6.67 -14.00 -13.45
CA ARG A 186 -5.27 -13.69 -13.81
C ARG A 186 -4.31 -13.69 -12.62
N GLY A 187 -4.74 -14.22 -11.47
CA GLY A 187 -3.86 -14.44 -10.32
C GLY A 187 -3.95 -13.39 -9.22
N HIS A 188 -4.87 -12.42 -9.31
CA HIS A 188 -5.16 -11.52 -8.18
C HIS A 188 -5.60 -12.31 -6.94
N PHE A 189 -5.02 -12.00 -5.78
CA PHE A 189 -5.27 -12.73 -4.55
C PHE A 189 -6.68 -12.53 -3.98
N GLY A 190 -7.39 -11.47 -4.40
CA GLY A 190 -8.71 -11.08 -3.89
C GLY A 190 -8.66 -10.47 -2.52
N VAL A 191 -7.50 -10.04 -2.11
CA VAL A 191 -7.28 -9.23 -0.91
C VAL A 191 -6.21 -8.21 -1.20
N MET A 192 -6.40 -7.02 -0.68
CA MET A 192 -5.36 -6.02 -0.51
C MET A 192 -5.09 -5.86 0.98
N ARG A 193 -3.90 -5.43 1.33
CA ARG A 193 -3.49 -5.31 2.73
C ARG A 193 -3.16 -3.88 3.05
N MET A 194 -3.54 -3.47 4.26
CA MET A 194 -3.19 -2.20 4.86
C MET A 194 -2.29 -2.44 6.07
N ARG A 195 -1.33 -1.55 6.29
CA ARG A 195 -0.50 -1.56 7.49
C ARG A 195 -1.19 -0.86 8.65
N ALA A 196 -1.93 0.18 8.36
CA ALA A 196 -2.66 0.96 9.36
C ALA A 196 -3.64 0.08 10.14
N TYR A 197 -3.67 0.32 11.46
CA TYR A 197 -4.54 -0.42 12.38
C TYR A 197 -6.01 -0.19 12.03
N ASN A 198 -6.79 -1.26 12.02
CA ASN A 198 -8.24 -1.23 11.80
C ASN A 198 -8.68 -0.66 10.43
N HIS A 199 -7.78 -0.66 9.44
CA HIS A 199 -8.09 -0.30 8.07
C HIS A 199 -8.35 -1.56 7.25
N GLU A 200 -9.51 -1.57 6.60
CA GLU A 200 -9.90 -2.56 5.60
C GLU A 200 -10.06 -1.85 4.25
N ILE A 201 -9.65 -2.48 3.19
CA ILE A 201 -9.76 -1.93 1.84
C ILE A 201 -10.37 -2.97 0.90
N PRO A 202 -11.44 -2.64 0.16
CA PRO A 202 -11.95 -3.48 -0.92
C PRO A 202 -10.94 -3.52 -2.07
N THR A 203 -11.08 -4.48 -2.97
CA THR A 203 -10.24 -4.61 -4.17
C THR A 203 -10.32 -3.39 -5.07
N GLY A 204 -11.42 -2.64 -5.00
CA GLY A 204 -11.60 -1.40 -5.72
C GLY A 204 -12.92 -0.73 -5.44
N VAL A 205 -13.07 0.42 -6.07
CA VAL A 205 -14.23 1.30 -6.00
C VAL A 205 -14.74 1.56 -7.40
N VAL A 206 -16.02 1.37 -7.63
CA VAL A 206 -16.75 1.98 -8.73
C VAL A 206 -17.78 2.89 -8.10
N ALA A 207 -17.60 4.20 -8.24
CA ALA A 207 -18.44 5.21 -7.60
C ALA A 207 -18.90 6.24 -8.64
N ALA A 208 -20.21 6.30 -8.86
CA ALA A 208 -20.81 7.15 -9.87
C ALA A 208 -21.62 8.30 -9.25
N GLY A 209 -21.48 9.51 -9.80
CA GLY A 209 -22.18 10.68 -9.31
C GLY A 209 -21.96 10.88 -7.80
N GLU A 210 -23.03 11.13 -7.06
CA GLU A 210 -22.99 11.40 -5.61
C GLU A 210 -22.27 10.35 -4.78
N SER A 211 -22.27 9.07 -5.20
CA SER A 211 -21.54 7.98 -4.53
C SER A 211 -20.03 8.24 -4.47
N GLY A 212 -19.47 8.90 -5.50
CA GLY A 212 -18.06 9.28 -5.54
C GLY A 212 -17.69 10.48 -4.65
N ALA A 213 -18.67 11.15 -4.05
CA ALA A 213 -18.46 12.28 -3.15
C ALA A 213 -18.87 12.00 -1.71
N GLU A 214 -19.33 10.77 -1.42
CA GLU A 214 -19.70 10.37 -0.07
C GLU A 214 -18.48 10.16 0.81
N PRO A 215 -18.33 10.89 1.94
CA PRO A 215 -17.21 10.73 2.84
C PRO A 215 -17.33 9.43 3.66
N THR A 216 -16.18 8.85 4.02
CA THR A 216 -16.11 7.65 4.86
C THR A 216 -14.94 7.74 5.83
N TYR A 217 -14.84 6.76 6.75
CA TYR A 217 -13.73 6.65 7.70
C TYR A 217 -12.37 6.32 7.05
N PHE A 218 -12.39 5.89 5.80
CA PHE A 218 -11.17 5.50 5.10
C PHE A 218 -10.32 6.72 4.76
N ASP A 219 -9.02 6.62 4.96
CA ASP A 219 -8.06 7.69 4.69
C ASP A 219 -7.70 7.71 3.20
N GLY A 220 -8.65 8.11 2.37
CA GLY A 220 -8.55 8.24 0.93
C GLY A 220 -9.49 9.34 0.40
N PRO A 221 -9.16 10.00 -0.72
CA PRO A 221 -9.96 11.12 -1.23
C PRO A 221 -11.31 10.70 -1.79
N VAL A 222 -11.45 9.46 -2.26
CA VAL A 222 -12.69 8.88 -2.79
C VAL A 222 -12.75 7.41 -2.41
N ALA A 223 -13.80 7.00 -1.73
CA ALA A 223 -13.96 5.61 -1.31
C ALA A 223 -15.29 4.97 -1.76
N GLY A 224 -16.21 5.74 -2.37
CA GLY A 224 -17.56 5.29 -2.67
C GLY A 224 -18.42 5.11 -1.42
N CYS A 225 -19.74 4.99 -1.60
CA CYS A 225 -20.65 4.88 -0.46
C CYS A 225 -20.80 3.45 0.09
N GLY A 226 -20.32 2.43 -0.63
CA GLY A 226 -20.58 1.04 -0.27
C GLY A 226 -22.06 0.68 -0.31
N PHE A 227 -22.40 -0.52 0.14
CA PHE A 227 -23.79 -1.00 0.10
C PHE A 227 -24.37 -1.30 1.50
N HIS A 228 -23.59 -1.10 2.56
CA HIS A 228 -24.04 -1.35 3.93
C HIS A 228 -23.19 -0.54 4.93
N PRO A 229 -23.77 -0.04 6.05
CA PRO A 229 -22.99 0.68 7.06
C PRO A 229 -21.82 -0.12 7.68
N ALA A 230 -21.83 -1.45 7.59
CA ALA A 230 -20.70 -2.28 8.02
C ALA A 230 -19.56 -2.34 6.99
N MET A 231 -19.79 -1.89 5.75
CA MET A 231 -18.82 -1.72 4.68
C MET A 231 -19.14 -0.40 3.97
N PRO A 232 -18.81 0.75 4.58
CA PRO A 232 -19.20 2.07 4.08
C PRO A 232 -18.19 2.61 3.04
N GLN A 233 -17.74 1.74 2.15
CA GLN A 233 -16.81 2.04 1.07
C GLN A 233 -16.92 0.98 -0.03
N GLY A 234 -16.40 1.30 -1.22
CA GLY A 234 -16.50 0.44 -2.38
C GLY A 234 -17.74 0.73 -3.23
N ALA A 235 -17.99 -0.12 -4.21
CA ALA A 235 -19.13 -0.03 -5.10
C ALA A 235 -20.45 -0.34 -4.37
N SER A 236 -21.57 0.24 -4.87
CA SER A 236 -22.90 0.10 -4.30
C SER A 236 -23.90 -0.50 -5.30
N PHE A 237 -25.16 -0.65 -4.87
CA PHE A 237 -26.27 -1.01 -5.75
C PHE A 237 -26.83 0.19 -6.54
N ARG A 238 -26.21 1.38 -6.42
CA ARG A 238 -26.62 2.56 -7.17
C ARG A 238 -26.45 2.31 -8.67
N ALA A 239 -27.49 2.66 -9.43
CA ALA A 239 -27.41 2.61 -10.89
C ALA A 239 -26.65 3.82 -11.45
N ILE A 240 -25.73 3.58 -12.36
CA ILE A 240 -25.01 4.60 -13.12
C ILE A 240 -25.98 5.38 -14.01
N ARG A 241 -25.86 6.72 -14.01
CA ARG A 241 -26.65 7.63 -14.84
C ARG A 241 -25.78 8.26 -15.93
N ARG A 242 -26.44 8.85 -16.94
CA ARG A 242 -25.73 9.67 -17.94
C ARG A 242 -25.19 10.93 -17.33
N ASN A 243 -24.14 11.43 -17.96
CA ASN A 243 -23.56 12.76 -17.71
C ASN A 243 -23.06 12.98 -16.27
N GLU A 244 -22.84 11.92 -15.51
CA GLU A 244 -22.20 11.98 -14.21
C GLU A 244 -20.79 11.38 -14.26
N PRO A 245 -19.85 11.84 -13.42
CA PRO A 245 -18.54 11.22 -13.32
C PRO A 245 -18.64 9.85 -12.69
N ILE A 246 -17.93 8.88 -13.26
CA ILE A 246 -17.80 7.52 -12.74
C ILE A 246 -16.34 7.33 -12.43
N MET A 247 -16.02 7.19 -11.15
CA MET A 247 -14.68 6.87 -10.69
C MET A 247 -14.51 5.35 -10.64
N VAL A 248 -13.52 4.84 -11.35
CA VAL A 248 -13.07 3.44 -11.23
C VAL A 248 -11.66 3.46 -10.67
N ASP A 249 -11.55 3.06 -9.43
CA ASP A 249 -10.34 3.01 -8.63
C ASP A 249 -10.07 1.56 -8.22
N ILE A 250 -8.96 0.98 -8.67
CA ILE A 250 -8.72 -0.45 -8.53
C ILE A 250 -7.28 -0.76 -8.14
N GLY A 251 -7.14 -1.56 -7.07
CA GLY A 251 -5.89 -2.17 -6.70
C GLY A 251 -5.81 -3.64 -7.14
N CYS A 252 -4.69 -4.04 -7.68
CA CYS A 252 -4.47 -5.43 -8.11
C CYS A 252 -3.24 -6.03 -7.45
N THR A 253 -3.40 -7.20 -6.83
CA THR A 253 -2.32 -7.92 -6.13
C THR A 253 -1.98 -9.21 -6.86
N VAL A 254 -0.83 -9.28 -7.48
CA VAL A 254 -0.25 -10.50 -8.07
C VAL A 254 1.11 -10.76 -7.42
N GLU A 255 1.40 -12.01 -7.13
CA GLU A 255 2.63 -12.41 -6.40
C GLU A 255 2.86 -11.64 -5.09
N GLY A 256 1.78 -11.14 -4.47
CA GLY A 256 1.80 -10.40 -3.22
C GLY A 256 1.96 -8.89 -3.35
N TYR A 257 2.35 -8.37 -4.50
CA TYR A 257 2.60 -6.93 -4.73
C TYR A 257 1.39 -6.25 -5.34
N VAL A 258 1.05 -5.09 -4.82
CA VAL A 258 -0.13 -4.29 -5.20
C VAL A 258 0.29 -3.14 -6.09
N THR A 259 -0.47 -2.90 -7.17
CA THR A 259 -0.50 -1.62 -7.89
C THR A 259 -1.87 -0.99 -7.74
N ASP A 260 -1.93 0.33 -7.83
CA ASP A 260 -3.13 1.12 -7.71
C ASP A 260 -3.32 2.06 -8.89
N GLN A 261 -4.55 2.24 -9.33
CA GLN A 261 -4.91 3.16 -10.41
C GLN A 261 -6.35 3.63 -10.35
N THR A 262 -6.57 4.90 -10.65
CA THR A 262 -7.91 5.48 -10.81
C THR A 262 -8.08 6.07 -12.19
N ARG A 263 -9.28 5.91 -12.79
CA ARG A 263 -9.73 6.61 -13.99
C ARG A 263 -11.13 7.18 -13.80
N THR A 264 -11.34 8.36 -14.38
CA THR A 264 -12.67 8.97 -14.49
C THR A 264 -13.29 8.62 -15.84
N ILE A 265 -14.54 8.14 -15.80
CA ILE A 265 -15.35 7.76 -16.97
C ILE A 265 -16.64 8.57 -16.95
N VAL A 266 -17.24 8.79 -18.10
CA VAL A 266 -18.59 9.33 -18.24
C VAL A 266 -19.34 8.61 -19.37
N VAL A 267 -20.63 8.34 -19.16
CA VAL A 267 -21.56 7.91 -20.24
C VAL A 267 -22.28 9.14 -20.74
N GLY A 268 -21.97 9.56 -21.94
CA GLY A 268 -22.48 10.81 -22.51
C GLY A 268 -21.51 11.97 -22.33
N GLU A 269 -21.91 13.05 -21.70
CA GLU A 269 -21.15 14.29 -21.59
C GLU A 269 -20.97 14.70 -20.12
N LEU A 270 -19.74 14.99 -19.72
CA LEU A 270 -19.44 15.50 -18.38
C LEU A 270 -19.66 17.02 -18.35
N ASP A 271 -20.25 17.54 -17.28
CA ASP A 271 -20.40 18.97 -17.05
C ASP A 271 -19.08 19.73 -17.23
N ALA A 272 -19.14 20.94 -17.78
CA ALA A 272 -17.96 21.68 -18.19
C ALA A 272 -17.00 21.98 -17.02
N ASP A 273 -17.52 22.33 -15.85
CA ASP A 273 -16.74 22.59 -14.63
C ASP A 273 -16.08 21.33 -14.07
N LEU A 274 -16.74 20.17 -14.12
CA LEU A 274 -16.13 18.89 -13.74
C LEU A 274 -15.05 18.46 -14.74
N ARG A 275 -15.26 18.71 -16.01
CA ARG A 275 -14.24 18.49 -17.05
C ARG A 275 -13.03 19.40 -16.85
N GLU A 276 -13.24 20.66 -16.48
CA GLU A 276 -12.16 21.59 -16.15
C GLU A 276 -11.38 21.11 -14.91
N ALA A 277 -12.09 20.68 -13.85
CA ALA A 277 -11.48 20.11 -12.66
C ALA A 277 -10.65 18.84 -12.97
N TYR A 278 -11.16 17.96 -13.84
CA TYR A 278 -10.38 16.81 -14.33
C TYR A 278 -9.09 17.26 -15.05
N GLY A 279 -9.17 18.28 -15.89
CA GLY A 279 -7.99 18.86 -16.55
C GLY A 279 -6.96 19.42 -15.57
N TRP A 280 -7.40 19.97 -14.43
CA TRP A 280 -6.52 20.35 -13.34
C TRP A 280 -5.89 19.15 -12.64
N ALA A 281 -6.63 18.05 -12.42
CA ALA A 281 -6.05 16.82 -11.89
C ALA A 281 -4.96 16.25 -12.81
N GLU A 282 -5.18 16.21 -14.12
CA GLU A 282 -4.14 15.83 -15.09
C GLU A 282 -2.91 16.76 -15.05
N ARG A 283 -3.12 18.06 -14.90
CA ARG A 283 -2.01 19.03 -14.79
C ARG A 283 -1.21 18.81 -13.51
N ILE A 284 -1.90 18.61 -12.37
CA ILE A 284 -1.25 18.32 -11.08
C ILE A 284 -0.44 17.02 -11.19
N MET A 285 -1.01 15.97 -11.78
CA MET A 285 -0.32 14.70 -12.03
C MET A 285 1.00 14.91 -12.78
N ARG A 286 0.97 15.64 -13.90
CA ARG A 286 2.16 15.91 -14.73
C ARG A 286 3.22 16.74 -14.01
N GLU A 287 2.81 17.71 -13.20
CA GLU A 287 3.77 18.54 -12.44
C GLU A 287 4.36 17.76 -11.26
N ALA A 288 3.55 16.96 -10.55
CA ALA A 288 4.03 16.09 -9.47
C ALA A 288 4.99 15.00 -10.01
N GLU A 289 4.69 14.41 -11.17
CA GLU A 289 5.54 13.42 -11.83
C GLU A 289 6.98 13.92 -12.07
N LYS A 290 7.15 15.19 -12.45
CA LYS A 290 8.48 15.83 -12.63
C LYS A 290 9.29 15.91 -11.34
N LEU A 291 8.62 15.87 -10.20
CA LEU A 291 9.23 15.90 -8.87
C LEU A 291 9.58 14.50 -8.34
N LEU A 292 9.11 13.42 -8.99
CA LEU A 292 9.44 12.04 -8.62
C LEU A 292 10.86 11.67 -9.10
N ARG A 293 11.87 12.25 -8.45
CA ARG A 293 13.29 12.01 -8.76
C ARG A 293 14.14 11.95 -7.49
N PRO A 294 15.28 11.29 -7.52
CA PRO A 294 16.16 11.16 -6.35
C PRO A 294 16.51 12.51 -5.72
N GLY A 295 16.48 12.56 -4.39
CA GLY A 295 16.85 13.71 -3.60
C GLY A 295 15.73 14.75 -3.38
N VAL A 296 14.60 14.64 -4.06
CA VAL A 296 13.44 15.51 -3.81
C VAL A 296 12.76 15.07 -2.51
N PRO A 297 12.47 16.00 -1.56
CA PRO A 297 11.70 15.68 -0.37
C PRO A 297 10.31 15.09 -0.68
N TRP A 298 9.85 14.14 0.11
CA TRP A 298 8.53 13.49 -0.10
C TRP A 298 7.36 14.48 -0.08
N GLU A 299 7.48 15.58 0.69
CA GLU A 299 6.42 16.60 0.77
C GLU A 299 6.31 17.49 -0.47
N GLU A 300 7.35 17.63 -1.28
CA GLU A 300 7.38 18.58 -2.40
C GLU A 300 6.29 18.33 -3.46
N PRO A 301 6.01 17.10 -3.91
CA PRO A 301 4.92 16.84 -4.84
C PRO A 301 3.54 17.28 -4.28
N TYR A 302 3.31 17.07 -2.98
CA TYR A 302 2.07 17.49 -2.31
C TYR A 302 1.96 19.03 -2.23
N LEU A 303 3.03 19.70 -1.85
CA LEU A 303 3.05 21.16 -1.76
C LEU A 303 2.82 21.82 -3.12
N ALA A 304 3.44 21.28 -4.17
CA ALA A 304 3.23 21.73 -5.55
C ALA A 304 1.78 21.51 -6.00
N ALA A 305 1.19 20.36 -5.67
CA ALA A 305 -0.21 20.04 -5.97
C ALA A 305 -1.19 20.99 -5.29
N MET A 306 -0.96 21.29 -4.00
CA MET A 306 -1.77 22.25 -3.24
C MET A 306 -1.74 23.65 -3.87
N ALA A 307 -0.56 24.13 -4.27
CA ALA A 307 -0.42 25.43 -4.95
C ALA A 307 -1.15 25.48 -6.29
N LEU A 308 -1.19 24.36 -7.02
CA LEU A 308 -1.96 24.27 -8.29
C LEU A 308 -3.46 24.23 -8.05
N ALA A 309 -3.93 23.51 -7.03
CA ALA A 309 -5.34 23.48 -6.63
C ALA A 309 -5.83 24.88 -6.18
N GLU A 310 -5.00 25.63 -5.47
CA GLU A 310 -5.28 27.04 -5.10
C GLU A 310 -5.39 27.92 -6.33
N ARG A 311 -4.45 27.83 -7.27
CA ARG A 311 -4.51 28.58 -8.55
C ARG A 311 -5.73 28.24 -9.40
N ALA A 312 -6.23 27.02 -9.30
CA ALA A 312 -7.47 26.59 -9.94
C ALA A 312 -8.72 27.11 -9.24
N GLY A 313 -8.62 27.70 -8.04
CA GLY A 313 -9.77 28.05 -7.20
C GLY A 313 -10.51 26.83 -6.65
N LEU A 314 -9.87 25.66 -6.60
CA LEU A 314 -10.47 24.36 -6.24
C LEU A 314 -9.89 23.78 -4.93
N SER A 315 -9.25 24.59 -4.08
CA SER A 315 -8.61 24.14 -2.85
C SER A 315 -9.57 23.35 -1.93
N ASP A 316 -10.83 23.78 -1.82
CA ASP A 316 -11.81 23.13 -0.94
C ASP A 316 -12.31 21.78 -1.46
N HIS A 317 -12.08 21.50 -2.73
CA HIS A 317 -12.46 20.27 -3.42
C HIS A 317 -11.30 19.29 -3.60
N PHE A 318 -10.06 19.75 -3.36
CA PHE A 318 -8.86 18.95 -3.62
C PHE A 318 -8.61 17.90 -2.53
N MET A 319 -8.46 16.63 -2.95
CA MET A 319 -8.22 15.47 -2.09
C MET A 319 -9.33 15.24 -1.04
N GLY A 320 -10.60 15.40 -1.42
CA GLY A 320 -11.78 15.37 -0.56
C GLY A 320 -12.48 16.73 -0.54
N PHE A 321 -13.44 16.92 0.36
CA PHE A 321 -14.18 18.17 0.49
C PHE A 321 -14.23 18.67 1.94
N GLY A 322 -14.00 19.95 2.16
CA GLY A 322 -14.12 20.60 3.47
C GLY A 322 -13.24 19.95 4.55
N ALA A 323 -13.85 19.44 5.61
CA ALA A 323 -13.17 18.79 6.74
C ALA A 323 -12.71 17.36 6.42
N ASP A 324 -13.33 16.71 5.43
CA ASP A 324 -13.05 15.31 5.05
C ASP A 324 -11.91 15.17 4.04
N ARG A 325 -11.14 16.24 3.80
CA ARG A 325 -9.98 16.22 2.91
C ARG A 325 -8.82 15.47 3.53
N VAL A 326 -8.26 14.53 2.79
CA VAL A 326 -6.98 13.90 3.15
C VAL A 326 -5.81 14.84 2.87
N LYS A 327 -4.70 14.66 3.60
CA LYS A 327 -3.57 15.59 3.61
C LYS A 327 -2.31 14.99 2.96
N PHE A 328 -2.50 14.23 1.91
CA PHE A 328 -1.44 13.66 1.09
C PHE A 328 -1.82 13.71 -0.40
N LEU A 329 -0.87 13.51 -1.30
CA LEU A 329 -1.08 13.41 -2.74
C LEU A 329 -0.92 11.98 -3.27
N GLY A 330 -0.28 11.14 -2.50
CA GLY A 330 0.03 9.76 -2.86
C GLY A 330 0.80 9.07 -1.74
N HIS A 331 0.93 7.78 -1.87
CA HIS A 331 1.52 6.91 -0.86
C HIS A 331 2.42 5.85 -1.50
N GLY A 332 3.35 5.32 -0.72
CA GLY A 332 4.12 4.15 -1.10
C GLY A 332 3.23 2.92 -1.23
N ILE A 333 3.63 2.02 -2.09
CA ILE A 333 2.88 0.79 -2.35
C ILE A 333 3.84 -0.38 -2.57
N GLY A 334 3.40 -1.59 -2.24
CA GLY A 334 4.21 -2.79 -2.36
C GLY A 334 3.45 -4.04 -1.95
N LEU A 335 3.81 -4.68 -0.85
CA LEU A 335 3.03 -5.77 -0.26
C LEU A 335 1.77 -5.26 0.46
N GLU A 336 1.74 -3.98 0.80
CA GLU A 336 0.62 -3.25 1.41
C GLU A 336 0.36 -1.97 0.62
N VAL A 337 -0.87 -1.45 0.72
CA VAL A 337 -1.29 -0.25 -0.02
C VAL A 337 -0.68 1.02 0.58
N ASP A 338 -0.46 1.05 1.89
CA ASP A 338 -0.02 2.22 2.66
C ASP A 338 1.45 2.11 3.12
N GLU A 339 2.37 1.86 2.20
CA GLU A 339 3.82 1.83 2.48
C GLU A 339 4.44 3.24 2.46
N TRP A 340 5.73 3.32 2.73
CA TRP A 340 6.54 4.50 2.46
C TRP A 340 7.02 4.54 1.00
N PRO A 341 7.21 5.74 0.43
CA PRO A 341 7.08 7.09 1.00
C PRO A 341 5.62 7.57 1.13
N VAL A 342 5.39 8.60 1.95
CA VAL A 342 4.11 9.33 2.02
C VAL A 342 4.31 10.74 1.49
N LEU A 343 3.58 11.10 0.44
CA LEU A 343 3.67 12.42 -0.18
C LEU A 343 2.76 13.42 0.54
N ALA A 344 3.20 13.86 1.72
CA ALA A 344 2.44 14.74 2.60
C ALA A 344 3.36 15.76 3.28
N LYS A 345 2.80 16.88 3.71
CA LYS A 345 3.54 17.93 4.44
C LYS A 345 4.15 17.37 5.73
N GLY A 346 5.41 17.70 5.98
CA GLY A 346 6.17 17.27 7.15
C GLY A 346 7.03 16.02 6.92
N PHE A 347 6.96 15.40 5.75
CA PHE A 347 7.84 14.30 5.35
C PHE A 347 8.98 14.82 4.49
N ALA A 348 10.08 15.21 5.13
CA ALA A 348 11.24 15.82 4.48
C ALA A 348 12.31 14.83 3.98
N GLN A 349 12.07 13.51 4.13
CA GLN A 349 12.99 12.47 3.65
C GLN A 349 13.08 12.54 2.12
N PRO A 350 14.27 12.31 1.54
CA PRO A 350 14.44 12.33 0.09
C PRO A 350 13.85 11.10 -0.58
N LEU A 351 13.32 11.26 -1.78
CA LEU A 351 13.03 10.14 -2.68
C LEU A 351 14.34 9.44 -3.09
N GLU A 352 14.29 8.12 -3.19
CA GLU A 352 15.42 7.28 -3.59
C GLU A 352 15.06 6.38 -4.79
N PRO A 353 16.03 6.03 -5.64
CA PRO A 353 15.80 5.07 -6.73
C PRO A 353 15.29 3.74 -6.19
N GLY A 354 14.24 3.20 -6.82
CA GLY A 354 13.57 1.96 -6.40
C GLY A 354 12.39 2.19 -5.44
N MET A 355 12.16 3.39 -4.93
CA MET A 355 10.92 3.69 -4.24
C MET A 355 9.75 3.61 -5.21
N VAL A 356 8.66 2.96 -4.79
CA VAL A 356 7.41 2.84 -5.56
C VAL A 356 6.30 3.53 -4.79
N LEU A 357 5.53 4.35 -5.50
CA LEU A 357 4.49 5.18 -4.92
C LEU A 357 3.38 5.50 -5.93
N THR A 358 2.22 5.90 -5.43
CA THR A 358 1.12 6.43 -6.22
C THR A 358 1.16 7.95 -6.28
N LEU A 359 0.52 8.51 -7.32
CA LEU A 359 0.04 9.88 -7.37
C LEU A 359 -1.45 9.83 -7.72
N GLU A 360 -2.29 10.50 -6.92
CA GLU A 360 -3.74 10.37 -7.02
C GLU A 360 -4.53 11.70 -6.91
N PRO A 361 -4.18 12.75 -7.65
CA PRO A 361 -4.93 14.01 -7.59
C PRO A 361 -6.39 13.80 -7.95
N LYS A 362 -7.29 14.08 -7.00
CA LYS A 362 -8.74 13.94 -7.13
C LYS A 362 -9.44 15.21 -6.62
N PHE A 363 -10.54 15.59 -7.25
CA PHE A 363 -11.41 16.68 -6.82
C PHE A 363 -12.80 16.14 -6.54
N VAL A 364 -13.36 16.49 -5.37
CA VAL A 364 -14.64 15.98 -4.88
C VAL A 364 -15.68 17.11 -4.83
N PHE A 365 -16.84 16.86 -5.41
CA PHE A 365 -17.96 17.80 -5.49
C PHE A 365 -19.20 17.18 -4.82
N PRO A 366 -19.55 17.61 -3.58
CA PRO A 366 -20.68 17.07 -2.86
C PRO A 366 -21.96 17.02 -3.68
N GLY A 367 -22.65 15.88 -3.68
CA GLY A 367 -23.89 15.63 -4.42
C GLY A 367 -23.70 15.46 -5.94
N ARG A 368 -22.48 15.61 -6.47
CA ARG A 368 -22.20 15.50 -7.92
C ARG A 368 -21.19 14.41 -8.25
N GLY A 369 -20.28 14.08 -7.34
CA GLY A 369 -19.27 13.05 -7.51
C GLY A 369 -17.84 13.56 -7.45
N ALA A 370 -16.93 12.77 -8.00
CA ALA A 370 -15.50 13.10 -8.00
C ALA A 370 -14.90 12.91 -9.40
N VAL A 371 -13.85 13.67 -9.68
CA VAL A 371 -13.02 13.55 -10.88
C VAL A 371 -11.56 13.52 -10.49
N GLY A 372 -10.76 12.73 -11.19
CA GLY A 372 -9.34 12.62 -10.92
C GLY A 372 -8.71 11.45 -11.65
N ILE A 373 -7.45 11.23 -11.33
CA ILE A 373 -6.61 10.23 -11.98
C ILE A 373 -5.59 9.71 -10.97
N GLU A 374 -5.20 8.46 -11.09
CA GLU A 374 -4.17 7.85 -10.28
C GLU A 374 -3.28 6.92 -11.09
N ASN A 375 -2.00 6.92 -10.77
CA ASN A 375 -1.02 6.02 -11.33
C ASN A 375 0.01 5.60 -10.28
N THR A 376 0.55 4.39 -10.44
CA THR A 376 1.71 3.89 -9.70
C THR A 376 3.00 4.16 -10.48
N TYR A 377 4.01 4.67 -9.78
CA TYR A 377 5.33 5.02 -10.32
C TYR A 377 6.46 4.35 -9.56
N VAL A 378 7.56 4.10 -10.23
CA VAL A 378 8.85 3.81 -9.58
C VAL A 378 9.83 4.97 -9.81
N VAL A 379 10.48 5.41 -8.75
CA VAL A 379 11.58 6.39 -8.84
C VAL A 379 12.79 5.71 -9.47
N THR A 380 13.33 6.29 -10.54
CA THR A 380 14.52 5.83 -11.25
C THR A 380 15.74 6.68 -10.89
N LYS A 381 16.91 6.38 -11.46
CA LYS A 381 18.12 7.18 -11.23
C LYS A 381 18.00 8.65 -11.71
N ASN A 382 17.15 8.92 -12.71
CA ASN A 382 17.07 10.22 -13.38
C ASN A 382 15.65 10.84 -13.40
N GLY A 383 14.69 10.25 -12.71
CA GLY A 383 13.28 10.65 -12.72
C GLY A 383 12.39 9.54 -12.21
N CYS A 384 11.29 9.25 -12.90
CA CYS A 384 10.41 8.14 -12.59
C CYS A 384 9.96 7.39 -13.85
N GLU A 385 9.43 6.18 -13.64
CA GLU A 385 8.77 5.36 -14.65
C GLU A 385 7.35 5.05 -14.18
N LYS A 386 6.36 5.30 -15.02
CA LYS A 386 4.98 4.90 -14.75
C LYS A 386 4.84 3.40 -14.92
N LEU A 387 4.36 2.69 -13.90
CA LEU A 387 4.11 1.24 -13.93
C LEU A 387 2.70 0.91 -14.45
N THR A 388 1.70 1.73 -14.16
CA THR A 388 0.34 1.60 -14.68
C THR A 388 0.30 1.81 -16.18
N LEU A 389 -0.48 0.98 -16.89
CA LEU A 389 -0.50 0.94 -18.36
C LEU A 389 -1.70 1.66 -18.97
N THR A 390 -2.79 1.81 -18.21
CA THR A 390 -4.02 2.47 -18.66
C THR A 390 -3.74 3.92 -19.06
N GLU A 391 -4.30 4.35 -20.20
CA GLU A 391 -4.12 5.72 -20.70
C GLU A 391 -4.62 6.78 -19.72
N ASP A 392 -3.87 7.89 -19.63
CA ASP A 392 -4.16 9.03 -18.77
C ASP A 392 -5.13 10.00 -19.47
N ARG A 393 -6.40 9.65 -19.49
CA ARG A 393 -7.45 10.47 -20.10
C ARG A 393 -8.82 10.27 -19.44
N LEU A 394 -9.66 11.29 -19.51
CA LEU A 394 -11.09 11.14 -19.29
C LEU A 394 -11.68 10.17 -20.34
N VAL A 395 -12.32 9.10 -19.89
CA VAL A 395 -12.93 8.12 -20.78
C VAL A 395 -14.38 8.52 -21.04
N VAL A 396 -14.71 8.84 -22.30
CA VAL A 396 -16.07 9.19 -22.72
C VAL A 396 -16.68 8.01 -23.45
N LEU A 397 -17.76 7.44 -22.90
CA LEU A 397 -18.52 6.35 -23.47
C LEU A 397 -19.79 6.88 -24.18
N PRO A 398 -20.17 6.30 -25.34
CA PRO A 398 -21.39 6.70 -26.03
C PRO A 398 -22.65 6.29 -25.23
N ILE A 399 -23.69 7.08 -25.34
CA ILE A 399 -25.03 6.69 -24.88
C ILE A 399 -25.50 5.53 -25.76
N ARG A 400 -25.79 4.40 -25.15
CA ARG A 400 -26.30 3.20 -25.82
C ARG A 400 -27.74 2.95 -25.44
#